data_ae36f6167d3710b866def0e08d43ece9
#
_entry.id   ae36f6167d3710b866def0e08d43ece9
#
_cell.length_a   1.000
_cell.length_b   1.000
_cell.length_c   1.000
_cell.angle_alpha   90.00
_cell.angle_beta   90.00
_cell.angle_gamma   90.00
#
_symmetry.space_group_name_H-M   'P 1'
#
loop_
_entity.id
_entity.type
_entity.pdbx_description
1 polymer ?
#
loop_
_entity_poly.entity_id
_entity_poly.type
_entity_poly.pdbx_seq_one_letter_code
_entity_poly.pdbx_strand_id
1 'polypeptide(L)'
;SYCRMLSIFIGRDMTGEKLVRPEVAEPLSRESDRPELALFDARIEKFAAQERQVKASTRPRFGIFAQGYYGYPGLDFMEGMLGSDWSWNAVIGVRMSWNFGGYYTRKNSLDKLKIAQRQVEVQRDIFLFNSNLQVAEENGEIARLRKALADDDRIVMLRRSVREAAESKLRN
;
A
#
# COMPACT_ATOMS: atom_id res chain seq x y z
N SER A 1 3.21 36.43 4.46
CA SER A 1 2.17 35.43 4.22
C SER A 1 2.74 34.00 4.14
N TYR A 2 3.72 33.72 3.26
CA TYR A 2 4.32 32.39 3.07
C TYR A 2 5.09 31.86 4.29
N CYS A 3 5.83 32.73 5.01
CA CYS A 3 6.52 32.32 6.24
C CYS A 3 5.55 31.79 7.31
N ARG A 4 4.34 32.34 7.38
CA ARG A 4 3.32 31.88 8.34
C ARG A 4 2.74 30.51 7.97
N MET A 5 2.59 30.21 6.68
CA MET A 5 2.21 28.89 6.21
C MET A 5 3.33 27.87 6.47
N LEU A 6 4.58 28.22 6.21
CA LEU A 6 5.76 27.40 6.51
C LEU A 6 5.87 27.11 8.02
N SER A 7 5.60 28.09 8.89
CA SER A 7 5.59 27.91 10.34
C SER A 7 4.59 26.82 10.79
N ILE A 8 3.42 26.76 10.14
CA ILE A 8 2.39 25.74 10.42
C ILE A 8 2.87 24.36 10.01
N PHE A 9 3.50 24.23 8.82
CA PHE A 9 3.98 22.94 8.32
C PHE A 9 5.17 22.39 9.12
N ILE A 10 6.09 23.27 9.54
CA ILE A 10 7.32 22.89 10.24
C ILE A 10 7.08 22.80 11.76
N GLY A 11 5.98 23.37 12.28
CA GLY A 11 5.69 23.44 13.72
C GLY A 11 6.60 24.41 14.49
N ARG A 12 7.31 25.32 13.79
CA ARG A 12 8.23 26.31 14.35
C ARG A 12 7.97 27.67 13.74
N ASP A 13 8.10 28.75 14.53
CA ASP A 13 7.92 30.11 14.02
C ASP A 13 9.10 30.49 13.08
N MET A 14 8.76 30.75 11.83
CA MET A 14 9.67 31.16 10.76
C MET A 14 9.55 32.68 10.44
N THR A 15 8.86 33.43 11.29
CA THR A 15 8.64 34.86 11.09
C THR A 15 9.95 35.60 11.34
N GLY A 16 10.57 36.12 10.29
CA GLY A 16 11.84 36.86 10.36
C GLY A 16 13.10 36.03 10.02
N GLU A 17 13.01 34.73 9.80
CA GLU A 17 14.12 33.95 9.29
C GLU A 17 14.39 34.26 7.80
N LYS A 18 15.66 34.40 7.44
CA LYS A 18 16.08 34.58 6.03
C LYS A 18 15.98 33.22 5.33
N LEU A 19 14.96 33.07 4.50
CA LEU A 19 14.81 31.88 3.69
C LEU A 19 15.95 31.80 2.65
N VAL A 20 16.69 30.71 2.68
CA VAL A 20 17.71 30.41 1.67
C VAL A 20 17.01 29.77 0.48
N ARG A 21 17.31 30.27 -0.72
CA ARG A 21 16.78 29.68 -1.96
C ARG A 21 17.34 28.25 -2.07
N PRO A 22 16.47 27.20 -2.18
CA PRO A 22 16.97 25.86 -2.37
C PRO A 22 17.72 25.74 -3.69
N GLU A 23 18.73 24.87 -3.73
CA GLU A 23 19.33 24.46 -4.98
C GLU A 23 18.26 23.84 -5.89
N VAL A 24 18.42 24.08 -7.19
CA VAL A 24 17.45 23.61 -8.19
C VAL A 24 17.47 22.08 -8.16
N ALA A 25 16.40 21.47 -7.67
CA ALA A 25 16.23 20.03 -7.73
C ALA A 25 16.26 19.56 -9.19
N GLU A 26 16.90 18.43 -9.42
CA GLU A 26 16.82 17.75 -10.71
C GLU A 26 15.36 17.38 -11.05
N PRO A 27 15.00 17.29 -12.35
CA PRO A 27 13.66 16.89 -12.73
C PRO A 27 13.30 15.55 -12.12
N LEU A 28 12.09 15.45 -11.58
CA LEU A 28 11.59 14.24 -10.95
C LEU A 28 11.73 13.03 -11.89
N SER A 29 12.34 11.96 -11.40
CA SER A 29 12.47 10.71 -12.12
C SER A 29 11.09 10.12 -12.46
N ARG A 30 11.01 9.40 -13.59
CA ARG A 30 9.80 8.64 -13.97
C ARG A 30 9.59 7.40 -13.12
N GLU A 31 10.63 6.90 -12.47
CA GLU A 31 10.50 5.78 -11.52
C GLU A 31 9.91 6.29 -10.23
N SER A 32 8.79 5.71 -9.86
CA SER A 32 8.06 6.10 -8.66
C SER A 32 8.31 5.07 -7.55
N ASP A 33 9.02 5.47 -6.51
CA ASP A 33 9.20 4.70 -5.26
C ASP A 33 8.05 4.96 -4.26
N ARG A 34 6.88 5.31 -4.77
CA ARG A 34 5.73 5.61 -3.91
C ARG A 34 5.27 4.38 -3.14
N PRO A 35 5.06 4.48 -1.81
CA PRO A 35 4.66 3.35 -0.96
C PRO A 35 3.30 2.76 -1.36
N GLU A 36 2.46 3.51 -2.09
CA GLU A 36 1.19 3.02 -2.63
C GLU A 36 1.37 1.86 -3.63
N LEU A 37 2.51 1.80 -4.33
CA LEU A 37 2.82 0.68 -5.23
C LEU A 37 2.97 -0.63 -4.45
N ALA A 38 3.63 -0.60 -3.31
CA ALA A 38 3.75 -1.75 -2.43
C ALA A 38 2.39 -2.24 -1.91
N LEU A 39 1.42 -1.33 -1.74
CA LEU A 39 0.06 -1.70 -1.38
C LEU A 39 -0.64 -2.49 -2.49
N PHE A 40 -0.46 -2.10 -3.77
CA PHE A 40 -1.01 -2.87 -4.88
C PHE A 40 -0.38 -4.26 -4.97
N ASP A 41 0.93 -4.37 -4.81
CA ASP A 41 1.64 -5.66 -4.82
C ASP A 41 1.17 -6.56 -3.68
N ALA A 42 1.01 -6.03 -2.47
CA ALA A 42 0.46 -6.77 -1.34
C ALA A 42 -0.99 -7.23 -1.57
N ARG A 43 -1.82 -6.44 -2.28
CA ARG A 43 -3.18 -6.84 -2.65
C ARG A 43 -3.18 -7.98 -3.67
N ILE A 44 -2.28 -7.95 -4.65
CA ILE A 44 -2.12 -9.01 -5.64
C ILE A 44 -1.69 -10.31 -4.93
N GLU A 45 -0.71 -10.22 -4.03
CA GLU A 45 -0.24 -11.37 -3.24
C GLU A 45 -1.35 -11.95 -2.35
N LYS A 46 -2.19 -11.10 -1.75
CA LYS A 46 -3.39 -11.54 -1.01
C LYS A 46 -4.30 -12.40 -1.86
N PHE A 47 -4.60 -12.00 -3.12
CA PHE A 47 -5.43 -12.81 -4.02
C PHE A 47 -4.76 -14.12 -4.39
N ALA A 48 -3.44 -14.14 -4.60
CA ALA A 48 -2.70 -15.38 -4.81
C ALA A 48 -2.76 -16.33 -3.60
N ALA A 49 -2.74 -15.79 -2.38
CA ALA A 49 -2.93 -16.58 -1.16
C ALA A 49 -4.36 -17.12 -1.06
N GLN A 50 -5.37 -16.34 -1.39
CA GLN A 50 -6.78 -16.78 -1.42
C GLN A 50 -7.02 -17.85 -2.49
N GLU A 51 -6.36 -17.76 -3.65
CA GLU A 51 -6.40 -18.82 -4.67
C GLU A 51 -5.86 -20.15 -4.13
N ARG A 52 -4.73 -20.12 -3.40
CA ARG A 52 -4.17 -21.30 -2.72
C ARG A 52 -5.16 -21.86 -1.68
N GLN A 53 -5.84 -20.99 -0.93
CA GLN A 53 -6.85 -21.40 0.05
C GLN A 53 -8.04 -22.10 -0.60
N VAL A 54 -8.58 -21.55 -1.72
CA VAL A 54 -9.67 -22.18 -2.49
C VAL A 54 -9.24 -23.55 -3.01
N LYS A 55 -8.01 -23.67 -3.54
CA LYS A 55 -7.45 -24.95 -3.98
C LYS A 55 -7.28 -25.95 -2.82
N ALA A 56 -6.89 -25.48 -1.64
CA ALA A 56 -6.70 -26.31 -0.46
C ALA A 56 -8.02 -26.75 0.17
N SER A 57 -9.07 -25.92 0.13
CA SER A 57 -10.37 -26.23 0.74
C SER A 57 -11.09 -27.42 0.10
N THR A 58 -10.73 -27.75 -1.14
CA THR A 58 -11.29 -28.91 -1.87
C THR A 58 -10.48 -30.19 -1.69
N ARG A 59 -9.36 -30.14 -0.94
CA ARG A 59 -8.56 -31.34 -0.63
C ARG A 59 -9.09 -32.04 0.62
N PRO A 60 -8.94 -33.37 0.72
CA PRO A 60 -9.24 -34.09 1.96
C PRO A 60 -8.32 -33.61 3.08
N ARG A 61 -8.90 -33.43 4.26
CA ARG A 61 -8.19 -33.07 5.50
C ARG A 61 -8.15 -34.27 6.41
N PHE A 62 -6.96 -34.61 6.85
CA PHE A 62 -6.75 -35.68 7.85
C PHE A 62 -6.37 -35.01 9.17
N GLY A 63 -6.95 -35.45 10.23
CA GLY A 63 -6.64 -35.04 11.60
C GLY A 63 -6.51 -36.23 12.49
N ILE A 64 -5.57 -36.19 13.43
CA ILE A 64 -5.43 -37.15 14.52
C ILE A 64 -6.12 -36.52 15.72
N PHE A 65 -6.90 -37.30 16.46
CA PHE A 65 -7.50 -36.85 17.69
C PHE A 65 -7.23 -37.86 18.80
N ALA A 66 -7.05 -37.37 20.00
CA ALA A 66 -6.97 -38.14 21.20
C ALA A 66 -7.91 -37.50 22.23
N GLN A 67 -8.72 -38.30 22.86
CA GLN A 67 -9.64 -37.88 23.90
C GLN A 67 -9.51 -38.83 25.09
N GLY A 68 -9.30 -38.28 26.27
CA GLY A 68 -9.31 -39.03 27.52
C GLY A 68 -10.39 -38.46 28.44
N TYR A 69 -11.09 -39.35 29.14
CA TYR A 69 -12.02 -38.92 30.19
C TYR A 69 -12.03 -39.96 31.32
N TYR A 70 -12.37 -39.49 32.48
CA TYR A 70 -12.61 -40.33 33.67
C TYR A 70 -14.08 -40.26 34.01
N GLY A 71 -14.77 -41.39 34.00
CA GLY A 71 -16.20 -41.42 34.22
C GLY A 71 -16.84 -42.80 34.19
N TYR A 72 -18.16 -42.80 34.35
CA TYR A 72 -19.02 -43.94 34.28
C TYR A 72 -20.16 -43.67 33.29
N PRO A 73 -20.57 -44.61 32.42
CA PRO A 73 -19.91 -45.91 32.12
C PRO A 73 -18.63 -45.74 31.31
N GLY A 74 -17.72 -46.70 31.46
CA GLY A 74 -16.51 -46.82 30.66
C GLY A 74 -16.77 -47.14 29.19
N LEU A 75 -15.74 -47.10 28.35
CA LEU A 75 -15.81 -47.50 26.93
C LEU A 75 -15.91 -49.02 26.72
N ASP A 76 -15.62 -49.80 27.78
CA ASP A 76 -15.81 -51.24 27.77
C ASP A 76 -17.28 -51.58 27.82
N PHE A 77 -17.87 -51.72 26.63
CA PHE A 77 -19.30 -51.88 26.42
C PHE A 77 -19.87 -53.17 27.06
N MET A 78 -19.04 -54.15 27.27
CA MET A 78 -19.47 -55.43 27.84
C MET A 78 -19.26 -55.51 29.35
N GLU A 79 -18.17 -55.06 29.92
CA GLU A 79 -17.91 -55.05 31.37
C GLU A 79 -18.47 -53.79 32.06
N GLY A 80 -18.44 -52.62 31.42
CA GLY A 80 -18.95 -51.37 32.00
C GLY A 80 -20.46 -51.29 32.16
N MET A 81 -21.21 -52.16 31.48
CA MET A 81 -22.69 -52.20 31.60
C MET A 81 -23.17 -52.97 32.86
N LEU A 82 -22.32 -53.79 33.48
CA LEU A 82 -22.60 -54.56 34.68
C LEU A 82 -21.81 -54.10 35.91
N GLY A 83 -20.79 -53.27 35.76
CA GLY A 83 -19.97 -52.75 36.86
C GLY A 83 -20.27 -51.27 37.13
N SER A 84 -20.29 -50.87 38.41
CA SER A 84 -20.56 -49.51 38.85
C SER A 84 -19.26 -48.70 39.10
N ASP A 85 -18.15 -49.13 38.48
CA ASP A 85 -16.84 -48.52 38.77
C ASP A 85 -16.47 -47.40 37.80
N TRP A 86 -15.89 -46.36 38.36
CA TRP A 86 -15.31 -45.24 37.57
C TRP A 86 -14.00 -45.70 36.96
N SER A 87 -13.87 -45.49 35.63
CA SER A 87 -12.67 -45.89 34.90
C SER A 87 -12.07 -44.76 34.07
N TRP A 88 -10.76 -44.88 33.83
CA TRP A 88 -10.07 -44.06 32.84
C TRP A 88 -10.31 -44.60 31.44
N ASN A 89 -10.76 -43.72 30.57
CA ASN A 89 -11.06 -44.06 29.18
C ASN A 89 -10.25 -43.19 28.25
N ALA A 90 -9.65 -43.77 27.22
CA ALA A 90 -8.90 -43.04 26.19
C ALA A 90 -9.29 -43.53 24.79
N VAL A 91 -9.52 -42.60 23.90
CA VAL A 91 -9.77 -42.86 22.47
C VAL A 91 -8.76 -42.10 21.65
N ILE A 92 -8.08 -42.85 20.79
CA ILE A 92 -7.18 -42.25 19.78
C ILE A 92 -7.71 -42.66 18.41
N GLY A 93 -7.82 -41.67 17.50
CA GLY A 93 -8.36 -41.97 16.19
C GLY A 93 -7.87 -41.01 15.11
N VAL A 94 -8.19 -41.37 13.88
CA VAL A 94 -7.95 -40.55 12.69
C VAL A 94 -9.29 -40.07 12.16
N ARG A 95 -9.40 -38.79 11.92
CA ARG A 95 -10.57 -38.15 11.29
C ARG A 95 -10.21 -37.73 9.90
N MET A 96 -11.01 -38.07 8.91
CA MET A 96 -10.96 -37.53 7.57
C MET A 96 -12.20 -36.67 7.32
N SER A 97 -11.98 -35.44 6.81
CA SER A 97 -13.07 -34.61 6.34
C SER A 97 -12.79 -34.15 4.91
N TRP A 98 -13.78 -34.28 4.04
CA TRP A 98 -13.66 -33.90 2.63
C TRP A 98 -14.93 -33.18 2.16
N ASN A 99 -14.75 -31.98 1.61
CA ASN A 99 -15.84 -31.17 1.08
C ASN A 99 -15.97 -31.37 -0.44
N PHE A 100 -16.82 -32.29 -0.85
CA PHE A 100 -17.08 -32.56 -2.27
C PHE A 100 -17.86 -31.40 -2.94
N GLY A 101 -18.75 -30.71 -2.23
CA GLY A 101 -19.51 -29.59 -2.76
C GLY A 101 -18.64 -28.45 -3.25
N GLY A 102 -17.47 -28.25 -2.66
CA GLY A 102 -16.51 -27.25 -3.06
C GLY A 102 -16.00 -27.39 -4.50
N TYR A 103 -16.02 -28.59 -5.08
CA TYR A 103 -15.58 -28.81 -6.46
C TYR A 103 -16.47 -28.10 -7.48
N TYR A 104 -17.77 -28.08 -7.26
CA TYR A 104 -18.72 -27.43 -8.19
C TYR A 104 -18.53 -25.92 -8.25
N THR A 105 -18.19 -25.30 -7.14
CA THR A 105 -18.03 -23.84 -7.06
C THR A 105 -16.58 -23.36 -7.23
N ARG A 106 -15.61 -24.32 -7.20
CA ARG A 106 -14.17 -24.02 -7.23
C ARG A 106 -13.78 -23.18 -8.44
N LYS A 107 -14.21 -23.56 -9.64
CA LYS A 107 -13.90 -22.85 -10.88
C LYS A 107 -14.39 -21.40 -10.80
N ASN A 108 -15.65 -21.19 -10.46
CA ASN A 108 -16.23 -19.86 -10.35
C ASN A 108 -15.53 -19.01 -9.28
N SER A 109 -15.14 -19.62 -8.14
CA SER A 109 -14.40 -18.93 -7.08
C SER A 109 -13.01 -18.50 -7.55
N LEU A 110 -12.30 -19.37 -8.28
CA LEU A 110 -10.98 -19.05 -8.84
C LEU A 110 -11.08 -17.95 -9.91
N ASP A 111 -12.09 -18.02 -10.78
CA ASP A 111 -12.30 -17.01 -11.82
C ASP A 111 -12.65 -15.63 -11.22
N LYS A 112 -13.47 -15.60 -10.15
CA LYS A 112 -13.73 -14.37 -9.39
C LYS A 112 -12.44 -13.76 -8.82
N LEU A 113 -11.55 -14.58 -8.25
CA LEU A 113 -10.27 -14.10 -7.69
C LEU A 113 -9.35 -13.56 -8.80
N LYS A 114 -9.30 -14.22 -9.95
CA LYS A 114 -8.53 -13.74 -11.11
C LYS A 114 -9.04 -12.39 -11.62
N ILE A 115 -10.37 -12.23 -11.70
CA ILE A 115 -10.97 -10.95 -12.11
C ILE A 115 -10.62 -9.86 -11.07
N ALA A 116 -10.74 -10.16 -9.78
CA ALA A 116 -10.38 -9.23 -8.72
C ALA A 116 -8.89 -8.84 -8.76
N GLN A 117 -7.99 -9.80 -9.02
CA GLN A 117 -6.57 -9.52 -9.21
C GLN A 117 -6.35 -8.59 -10.42
N ARG A 118 -6.98 -8.89 -11.57
CA ARG A 118 -6.90 -8.04 -12.76
C ARG A 118 -7.39 -6.62 -12.52
N GLN A 119 -8.44 -6.48 -11.72
CA GLN A 119 -8.95 -5.17 -11.33
C GLN A 119 -7.92 -4.36 -10.53
N VAL A 120 -7.15 -5.00 -9.63
CA VAL A 120 -6.07 -4.33 -8.89
C VAL A 120 -4.92 -3.95 -9.82
N GLU A 121 -4.55 -4.81 -10.77
CA GLU A 121 -3.54 -4.51 -11.79
C GLU A 121 -3.92 -3.26 -12.60
N VAL A 122 -5.17 -3.19 -13.08
CA VAL A 122 -5.68 -2.00 -13.80
C VAL A 122 -5.67 -0.76 -12.90
N GLN A 123 -6.03 -0.87 -11.62
CA GLN A 123 -5.96 0.26 -10.68
C GLN A 123 -4.52 0.75 -10.49
N ARG A 124 -3.54 -0.17 -10.43
CA ARG A 124 -2.12 0.16 -10.39
C ARG A 124 -1.69 0.92 -11.65
N ASP A 125 -2.11 0.45 -12.82
CA ASP A 125 -1.77 1.10 -14.10
C ASP A 125 -2.36 2.51 -14.19
N ILE A 126 -3.61 2.70 -13.76
CA ILE A 126 -4.25 4.03 -13.68
C ILE A 126 -3.49 4.93 -12.70
N PHE A 127 -3.09 4.41 -11.55
CA PHE A 127 -2.31 5.17 -10.58
C PHE A 127 -0.97 5.64 -11.16
N LEU A 128 -0.24 4.74 -11.83
CA LEU A 128 1.02 5.07 -12.50
C LEU A 128 0.83 6.09 -13.62
N PHE A 129 -0.20 5.93 -14.43
CA PHE A 129 -0.53 6.88 -15.49
C PHE A 129 -0.80 8.28 -14.93
N ASN A 130 -1.66 8.40 -13.92
CA ASN A 130 -1.99 9.67 -13.30
C ASN A 130 -0.77 10.30 -12.61
N SER A 131 0.06 9.49 -11.94
CA SER A 131 1.31 9.95 -11.33
C SER A 131 2.28 10.52 -12.36
N ASN A 132 2.45 9.82 -13.50
CA ASN A 132 3.31 10.29 -14.58
C ASN A 132 2.77 11.56 -15.25
N LEU A 133 1.45 11.67 -15.41
CA LEU A 133 0.81 12.87 -15.93
C LEU A 133 1.07 14.06 -15.01
N GLN A 134 0.86 13.90 -13.71
CA GLN A 134 1.12 14.93 -12.71
C GLN A 134 2.59 15.38 -12.73
N VAL A 135 3.54 14.44 -12.78
CA VAL A 135 4.98 14.76 -12.90
C VAL A 135 5.28 15.55 -14.18
N ALA A 136 4.64 15.22 -15.30
CA ALA A 136 4.82 15.94 -16.55
C ALA A 136 4.28 17.37 -16.47
N GLU A 137 3.12 17.56 -15.84
CA GLU A 137 2.53 18.89 -15.61
C GLU A 137 3.40 19.74 -14.70
N GLU A 138 3.86 19.20 -13.57
CA GLU A 138 4.74 19.91 -12.63
C GLU A 138 6.08 20.28 -13.26
N ASN A 139 6.69 19.38 -14.04
CA ASN A 139 7.91 19.69 -14.78
C ASN A 139 7.71 20.80 -15.81
N GLY A 140 6.56 20.82 -16.49
CA GLY A 140 6.18 21.92 -17.39
C GLY A 140 6.07 23.26 -16.67
N GLU A 141 5.44 23.27 -15.50
CA GLU A 141 5.30 24.47 -14.66
C GLU A 141 6.66 24.96 -14.13
N ILE A 142 7.52 24.03 -13.68
CA ILE A 142 8.89 24.36 -13.27
C ILE A 142 9.68 25.01 -14.41
N ALA A 143 9.58 24.47 -15.61
CA ALA A 143 10.25 25.04 -16.79
C ALA A 143 9.74 26.45 -17.11
N ARG A 144 8.42 26.67 -17.03
CA ARG A 144 7.80 27.98 -17.21
C ARG A 144 8.27 28.98 -16.16
N LEU A 145 8.29 28.60 -14.89
CA LEU A 145 8.74 29.47 -13.79
C LEU A 145 10.24 29.82 -13.89
N ARG A 146 11.07 28.86 -14.31
CA ARG A 146 12.50 29.12 -14.55
C ARG A 146 12.71 30.16 -15.64
N LYS A 147 11.94 30.08 -16.72
CA LYS A 147 11.99 31.05 -17.79
C LYS A 147 11.56 32.43 -17.30
N ALA A 148 10.43 32.54 -16.60
CA ALA A 148 9.94 33.78 -16.03
C ALA A 148 10.98 34.43 -15.09
N LEU A 149 11.64 33.63 -14.25
CA LEU A 149 12.70 34.10 -13.36
C LEU A 149 13.88 34.71 -14.14
N ALA A 150 14.34 34.02 -15.20
CA ALA A 150 15.41 34.53 -16.04
C ALA A 150 15.02 35.88 -16.75
N ASP A 151 13.76 35.98 -17.18
CA ASP A 151 13.25 37.24 -17.78
C ASP A 151 13.18 38.36 -16.73
N ASP A 152 12.75 38.08 -15.51
CA ASP A 152 12.73 39.05 -14.39
C ASP A 152 14.15 39.53 -14.02
N ASP A 153 15.13 38.64 -13.94
CA ASP A 153 16.53 38.98 -13.69
C ASP A 153 17.05 39.96 -14.79
N ARG A 154 16.68 39.70 -16.05
CA ARG A 154 17.03 40.59 -17.17
C ARG A 154 16.38 41.97 -17.04
N ILE A 155 15.09 42.02 -16.66
CA ILE A 155 14.37 43.28 -16.45
C ILE A 155 15.03 44.08 -15.30
N VAL A 156 15.42 43.44 -14.24
CA VAL A 156 16.11 44.08 -13.10
C VAL A 156 17.45 44.71 -13.55
N MET A 157 18.24 43.97 -14.35
CA MET A 157 19.49 44.51 -14.91
C MET A 157 19.24 45.73 -15.79
N LEU A 158 18.25 45.66 -16.69
CA LEU A 158 17.89 46.78 -17.55
C LEU A 158 17.44 48.02 -16.74
N ARG A 159 16.61 47.82 -15.73
CA ARG A 159 16.17 48.92 -14.85
C ARG A 159 17.32 49.55 -14.07
N ARG A 160 18.30 48.76 -13.62
CA ARG A 160 19.51 49.29 -12.99
C ARG A 160 20.33 50.13 -13.94
N SER A 161 20.57 49.70 -15.18
CA SER A 161 21.30 50.45 -16.17
C SER A 161 20.60 51.78 -16.56
N VAL A 162 19.27 51.76 -16.68
CA VAL A 162 18.47 52.98 -16.92
C VAL A 162 18.60 53.96 -15.75
N ARG A 163 18.51 53.47 -14.51
CA ARG A 163 18.71 54.32 -13.32
C ARG A 163 20.09 54.93 -13.28
N GLU A 164 21.14 54.17 -13.51
CA GLU A 164 22.53 54.65 -13.52
C GLU A 164 22.77 55.68 -14.61
N ALA A 165 22.18 55.50 -15.82
CA ALA A 165 22.22 56.47 -16.89
C ALA A 165 21.49 57.78 -16.54
N ALA A 166 20.34 57.69 -15.86
CA ALA A 166 19.61 58.88 -15.40
C ALA A 166 20.36 59.63 -14.29
N GLU A 167 20.95 58.92 -13.34
CA GLU A 167 21.76 59.54 -12.28
C GLU A 167 23.02 60.22 -12.85
N SER A 168 23.66 59.64 -13.87
CA SER A 168 24.78 60.23 -14.57
C SER A 168 24.42 61.57 -15.28
N LYS A 169 23.22 61.58 -15.90
CA LYS A 169 22.72 62.80 -16.54
C LYS A 169 22.36 63.96 -15.60
N LEU A 170 22.00 63.63 -14.36
CA LEU A 170 21.69 64.64 -13.33
C LEU A 170 22.93 65.21 -12.66
N ARG A 171 24.07 64.50 -12.74
CA ARG A 171 25.37 64.97 -12.18
C ARG A 171 26.17 65.87 -13.15
N ASN A 172 25.87 65.88 -14.44
CA ASN A 172 26.45 66.71 -15.46
C ASN A 172 25.53 67.85 -15.79
#